data_d1fae39ff556bc4211836ba31fe625e4
#
_entry.id   d1fae39ff556bc4211836ba31fe625e4
#
_cell.length_a   1.000
_cell.length_b   1.000
_cell.length_c   1.000
_cell.angle_alpha   90.00
_cell.angle_beta   90.00
_cell.angle_gamma   90.00
#
_symmetry.space_group_name_H-M   'P 1'
#
loop_
_entity.id
_entity.type
_entity.pdbx_description
1 polymer ?
#
loop_
_entity_poly.entity_id
_entity_poly.type
_entity_poly.pdbx_seq_one_letter_code
_entity_poly.pdbx_strand_id
1 'polypeptide(L)'
;IFALTSINMYAQKVYDISTFGLKPDTHKNASPVLQKALSKIKAECKDGEAVILRFSEGRYDFHEKGAAVREYYISNHDQDNPKKVGIALEDMKNLTLDGQGAQFVFHGRMLPVSLLRSENCSLKNFSIDFENPHIAQIKILENTPQEGIVFEPASWVKYRIAKDSIFEAYGEGWTLKHSWGIAFDGDTKHLVYNTSDIGCPTKGASEIAPRRIRAPHWKDARLVPGTVVAMRGWGRPTPGIFLSHDLNTTLENIKVHYAEGMGLLAQFSENITLEKFCVCLKGEDDPRYFTTQADATHFSGCKGKITSCNGLYEGMMDDAINVHGTYLKV
;
A
#
# COMPACT_ATOMS: atom_id res chain seq x y z
N ILE A 1 -16.58 0.28 53.49
CA ILE A 1 -16.32 -0.96 52.72
C ILE A 1 -15.69 -0.51 51.42
N PHE A 2 -14.37 -0.63 51.34
CA PHE A 2 -13.63 -0.40 50.06
C PHE A 2 -13.68 -1.70 49.25
N ALA A 3 -14.35 -1.67 48.13
CA ALA A 3 -14.29 -2.77 47.19
C ALA A 3 -12.91 -2.70 46.47
N LEU A 4 -12.01 -3.62 46.81
CA LEU A 4 -10.81 -3.87 46.03
C LEU A 4 -11.24 -4.54 44.71
N THR A 5 -11.30 -3.73 43.66
CA THR A 5 -11.35 -4.28 42.29
C THR A 5 -9.98 -4.88 42.01
N SER A 6 -9.88 -6.21 42.03
CA SER A 6 -8.72 -6.95 41.55
C SER A 6 -8.56 -6.68 40.06
N ILE A 7 -7.58 -5.85 39.70
CA ILE A 7 -7.11 -5.73 38.31
C ILE A 7 -6.42 -7.06 38.02
N ASN A 8 -7.09 -7.96 37.32
CA ASN A 8 -6.46 -9.14 36.74
C ASN A 8 -5.45 -8.66 35.69
N MET A 9 -4.21 -8.48 36.09
CA MET A 9 -3.09 -8.36 35.16
C MET A 9 -2.87 -9.76 34.54
N TYR A 10 -3.56 -10.04 33.44
CA TYR A 10 -3.18 -11.19 32.62
C TYR A 10 -1.76 -10.98 32.13
N ALA A 11 -0.89 -11.95 32.35
CA ALA A 11 0.47 -11.96 31.81
C ALA A 11 0.39 -11.88 30.27
N GLN A 12 0.96 -10.85 29.70
CA GLN A 12 0.99 -10.63 28.26
C GLN A 12 1.86 -11.72 27.61
N LYS A 13 1.28 -12.48 26.68
CA LYS A 13 1.98 -13.57 25.98
C LYS A 13 2.71 -13.02 24.76
N VAL A 14 4.02 -13.18 24.71
CA VAL A 14 4.86 -12.68 23.63
C VAL A 14 5.34 -13.82 22.74
N TYR A 15 5.08 -13.70 21.45
CA TYR A 15 5.60 -14.57 20.41
C TYR A 15 6.60 -13.80 19.57
N ASP A 16 7.87 -14.14 19.69
CA ASP A 16 8.91 -13.58 18.82
C ASP A 16 8.93 -14.37 17.51
N ILE A 17 8.82 -13.68 16.37
CA ILE A 17 8.76 -14.32 15.06
C ILE A 17 10.04 -15.11 14.73
N SER A 18 11.16 -14.73 15.33
CA SER A 18 12.44 -15.44 15.18
C SER A 18 12.39 -16.87 15.72
N THR A 19 11.54 -17.15 16.72
CA THR A 19 11.33 -18.49 17.27
C THR A 19 10.64 -19.43 16.29
N PHE A 20 9.99 -18.88 15.26
CA PHE A 20 9.42 -19.64 14.14
C PHE A 20 10.41 -19.79 12.98
N GLY A 21 11.64 -19.29 13.14
CA GLY A 21 12.69 -19.36 12.12
C GLY A 21 12.70 -18.23 11.11
N LEU A 22 11.90 -17.18 11.31
CA LEU A 22 11.91 -15.98 10.46
C LEU A 22 12.83 -14.92 11.05
N LYS A 23 13.85 -14.54 10.29
CA LYS A 23 14.84 -13.52 10.65
C LYS A 23 14.83 -12.40 9.62
N PRO A 24 15.14 -11.15 10.02
CA PRO A 24 15.25 -10.04 9.07
C PRO A 24 16.43 -10.23 8.10
N ASP A 25 16.46 -9.46 7.04
CA ASP A 25 17.54 -9.29 6.05
C ASP A 25 18.01 -10.60 5.38
N THR A 26 17.18 -11.63 5.40
CA THR A 26 17.49 -12.91 4.74
C THR A 26 17.03 -12.96 3.29
N HIS A 27 16.19 -12.05 2.86
CA HIS A 27 15.48 -12.05 1.56
C HIS A 27 14.72 -13.35 1.26
N LYS A 28 14.45 -14.15 2.31
CA LYS A 28 13.63 -15.36 2.19
C LYS A 28 12.15 -15.01 2.33
N ASN A 29 11.32 -15.76 1.62
CA ASN A 29 9.88 -15.59 1.71
C ASN A 29 9.34 -15.80 3.13
N ALA A 30 8.83 -14.72 3.73
CA ALA A 30 8.27 -14.70 5.07
C ALA A 30 6.86 -15.31 5.14
N SER A 31 6.11 -15.32 4.04
CA SER A 31 4.69 -15.69 4.01
C SER A 31 4.40 -17.06 4.65
N PRO A 32 5.08 -18.17 4.28
CA PRO A 32 4.77 -19.48 4.88
C PRO A 32 5.06 -19.58 6.38
N VAL A 33 6.11 -18.90 6.85
CA VAL A 33 6.50 -18.91 8.26
C VAL A 33 5.50 -18.14 9.08
N LEU A 34 5.07 -16.97 8.58
CA LEU A 34 4.07 -16.15 9.26
C LEU A 34 2.73 -16.88 9.36
N GLN A 35 2.27 -17.58 8.31
CA GLN A 35 1.03 -18.37 8.38
C GLN A 35 1.10 -19.45 9.50
N LYS A 36 2.24 -20.10 9.66
CA LYS A 36 2.48 -21.03 10.76
C LYS A 36 2.40 -20.35 12.14
N ALA A 37 3.04 -19.20 12.29
CA ALA A 37 3.04 -18.44 13.53
C ALA A 37 1.63 -18.02 13.92
N LEU A 38 0.87 -17.44 12.99
CA LEU A 38 -0.52 -17.00 13.22
C LEU A 38 -1.43 -18.19 13.57
N SER A 39 -1.30 -19.32 12.88
CA SER A 39 -2.07 -20.53 13.19
C SER A 39 -1.79 -21.03 14.61
N LYS A 40 -0.52 -21.03 15.03
CA LYS A 40 -0.13 -21.42 16.40
C LYS A 40 -0.68 -20.45 17.44
N ILE A 41 -0.54 -19.14 17.21
CA ILE A 41 -1.07 -18.10 18.10
C ILE A 41 -2.57 -18.29 18.28
N LYS A 42 -3.31 -18.47 17.18
CA LYS A 42 -4.78 -18.67 17.22
C LYS A 42 -5.18 -19.94 17.99
N ALA A 43 -4.38 -21.01 17.91
CA ALA A 43 -4.65 -22.26 18.61
C ALA A 43 -4.31 -22.23 20.11
N GLU A 44 -3.30 -21.44 20.49
CA GLU A 44 -2.77 -21.43 21.87
C GLU A 44 -3.31 -20.29 22.74
N CYS A 45 -3.82 -19.22 22.13
CA CYS A 45 -4.35 -18.08 22.87
C CYS A 45 -5.79 -18.31 23.28
N LYS A 46 -6.06 -18.13 24.55
CA LYS A 46 -7.44 -18.18 25.10
C LYS A 46 -8.13 -16.84 24.85
N ASP A 47 -9.46 -16.89 24.80
CA ASP A 47 -10.25 -15.66 24.72
C ASP A 47 -9.89 -14.70 25.89
N GLY A 48 -9.55 -13.47 25.54
CA GLY A 48 -9.23 -12.41 26.47
C GLY A 48 -7.76 -12.27 26.85
N GLU A 49 -6.88 -13.23 26.50
CA GLU A 49 -5.43 -13.06 26.71
C GLU A 49 -4.86 -11.98 25.78
N ALA A 50 -4.02 -11.09 26.34
CA ALA A 50 -3.27 -10.13 25.54
C ALA A 50 -2.06 -10.81 24.89
N VAL A 51 -1.94 -10.70 23.59
CA VAL A 51 -0.89 -11.35 22.80
C VAL A 51 -0.09 -10.33 22.02
N ILE A 52 1.24 -10.48 22.03
CA ILE A 52 2.14 -9.74 21.14
C ILE A 52 2.78 -10.71 20.15
N LEU A 53 2.60 -10.45 18.86
CA LEU A 53 3.46 -11.00 17.82
C LEU A 53 4.52 -9.97 17.49
N ARG A 54 5.77 -10.26 17.83
CA ARG A 54 6.89 -9.33 17.72
C ARG A 54 7.85 -9.72 16.60
N PHE A 55 8.19 -8.74 15.77
CA PHE A 55 9.30 -8.82 14.82
C PHE A 55 10.56 -8.18 15.39
N SER A 56 11.66 -8.26 14.68
CA SER A 56 12.85 -7.45 14.92
C SER A 56 13.02 -6.42 13.83
N GLU A 57 13.76 -5.36 14.06
CA GLU A 57 14.16 -4.41 13.04
C GLU A 57 14.84 -5.11 11.86
N GLY A 58 14.65 -4.59 10.64
CA GLY A 58 15.20 -5.09 9.39
C GLY A 58 14.12 -5.49 8.37
N ARG A 59 14.56 -5.99 7.23
CA ARG A 59 13.70 -6.27 6.08
C ARG A 59 13.13 -7.69 6.11
N TYR A 60 11.84 -7.81 5.81
CA TYR A 60 11.11 -9.08 5.63
C TYR A 60 10.39 -9.07 4.29
N ASP A 61 10.70 -10.07 3.45
CA ASP A 61 10.17 -10.19 2.10
C ASP A 61 8.97 -11.15 2.07
N PHE A 62 7.82 -10.65 1.56
CA PHE A 62 6.59 -11.43 1.44
C PHE A 62 6.28 -11.70 -0.04
N HIS A 63 6.09 -12.97 -0.39
CA HIS A 63 5.76 -13.38 -1.75
C HIS A 63 4.39 -14.05 -1.80
N GLU A 64 3.75 -14.04 -2.98
CA GLU A 64 2.46 -14.68 -3.20
C GLU A 64 2.46 -16.18 -2.87
N LYS A 65 3.59 -16.85 -3.12
CA LYS A 65 3.75 -18.26 -2.80
C LYS A 65 3.75 -18.48 -1.28
N GLY A 66 2.73 -19.21 -0.79
CA GLY A 66 2.56 -19.49 0.64
C GLY A 66 1.93 -18.36 1.45
N ALA A 67 1.48 -17.29 0.80
CA ALA A 67 0.61 -16.28 1.40
C ALA A 67 -0.78 -16.85 1.68
N ALA A 68 -1.53 -16.22 2.57
CA ALA A 68 -2.92 -16.56 2.80
C ALA A 68 -3.75 -16.29 1.54
N VAL A 69 -4.70 -17.16 1.24
CA VAL A 69 -5.63 -17.02 0.12
C VAL A 69 -7.01 -16.69 0.68
N ARG A 70 -7.57 -15.55 0.28
CA ARG A 70 -8.83 -15.06 0.86
C ARG A 70 -9.74 -14.48 -0.19
N GLU A 71 -11.03 -14.63 0.03
CA GLU A 71 -12.07 -13.92 -0.72
C GLU A 71 -12.49 -12.69 0.09
N TYR A 72 -12.06 -11.52 -0.37
CA TYR A 72 -12.39 -10.25 0.24
C TYR A 72 -13.07 -9.33 -0.78
N TYR A 73 -14.19 -8.75 -0.37
CA TYR A 73 -14.89 -7.72 -1.12
C TYR A 73 -14.58 -6.36 -0.49
N ILE A 74 -13.74 -5.61 -1.16
CA ILE A 74 -13.13 -4.39 -0.65
C ILE A 74 -13.79 -3.19 -1.32
N SER A 75 -14.36 -2.28 -0.52
CA SER A 75 -14.99 -1.05 -1.04
C SER A 75 -14.02 -0.26 -1.91
N ASN A 76 -14.51 0.28 -3.02
CA ASN A 76 -13.74 1.11 -3.97
C ASN A 76 -12.46 0.45 -4.54
N HIS A 77 -12.41 -0.88 -4.51
CA HIS A 77 -11.34 -1.68 -5.12
C HIS A 77 -11.90 -2.71 -6.10
N ASP A 78 -11.02 -3.31 -6.87
CA ASP A 78 -11.37 -4.40 -7.77
C ASP A 78 -11.88 -5.61 -6.97
N GLN A 79 -12.93 -6.24 -7.48
CA GLN A 79 -13.59 -7.37 -6.81
C GLN A 79 -13.01 -8.74 -7.24
N ASP A 80 -11.87 -8.73 -7.94
CA ASP A 80 -11.18 -9.96 -8.33
C ASP A 80 -10.76 -10.77 -7.11
N ASN A 81 -11.13 -12.03 -7.07
CA ASN A 81 -10.83 -12.97 -6.01
C ASN A 81 -10.29 -14.30 -6.57
N PRO A 82 -9.54 -15.07 -5.81
CA PRO A 82 -9.11 -14.78 -4.44
C PRO A 82 -7.93 -13.81 -4.36
N LYS A 83 -7.83 -13.06 -3.24
CA LYS A 83 -6.68 -12.21 -2.92
C LYS A 83 -5.55 -13.02 -2.27
N LYS A 84 -4.30 -12.69 -2.59
CA LYS A 84 -3.11 -13.16 -1.86
C LYS A 84 -2.79 -12.16 -0.76
N VAL A 85 -2.80 -12.61 0.49
CA VAL A 85 -2.63 -11.74 1.67
C VAL A 85 -1.35 -12.09 2.40
N GLY A 86 -0.47 -11.12 2.59
CA GLY A 86 0.81 -11.30 3.27
C GLY A 86 0.62 -11.57 4.76
N ILE A 87 -0.06 -10.67 5.45
CA ILE A 87 -0.36 -10.73 6.88
C ILE A 87 -1.88 -10.73 7.05
N ALA A 88 -2.49 -11.91 7.17
CA ALA A 88 -3.94 -12.06 7.33
C ALA A 88 -4.30 -12.30 8.80
N LEU A 89 -4.84 -11.29 9.46
CA LEU A 89 -5.31 -11.32 10.84
C LEU A 89 -6.84 -11.38 10.83
N GLU A 90 -7.42 -12.45 11.34
CA GLU A 90 -8.87 -12.67 11.30
C GLU A 90 -9.36 -13.23 12.63
N ASP A 91 -10.47 -12.68 13.13
CA ASP A 91 -11.10 -13.12 14.37
C ASP A 91 -10.14 -13.07 15.58
N MET A 92 -9.33 -12.01 15.64
CA MET A 92 -8.32 -11.83 16.69
C MET A 92 -8.87 -10.94 17.81
N LYS A 93 -8.48 -11.22 19.04
CA LYS A 93 -8.78 -10.36 20.20
C LYS A 93 -7.51 -10.02 20.96
N ASN A 94 -7.39 -8.76 21.38
CA ASN A 94 -6.29 -8.25 22.17
C ASN A 94 -4.90 -8.56 21.61
N LEU A 95 -4.78 -8.61 20.26
CA LEU A 95 -3.53 -8.86 19.56
C LEU A 95 -2.79 -7.54 19.29
N THR A 96 -1.52 -7.51 19.64
CA THR A 96 -0.57 -6.52 19.15
C THR A 96 0.40 -7.15 18.16
N LEU A 97 0.43 -6.69 16.91
CA LEU A 97 1.52 -6.95 15.99
C LEU A 97 2.51 -5.80 16.12
N ASP A 98 3.70 -6.08 16.65
CA ASP A 98 4.75 -5.09 16.85
C ASP A 98 5.94 -5.37 15.93
N GLY A 99 6.12 -4.50 14.92
CA GLY A 99 7.19 -4.60 13.95
C GLY A 99 8.57 -4.24 14.48
N GLN A 100 8.67 -3.47 15.58
CA GLN A 100 9.96 -3.01 16.15
C GLN A 100 10.87 -2.32 15.12
N GLY A 101 10.30 -1.63 14.12
CA GLY A 101 11.04 -1.01 13.02
C GLY A 101 11.19 -1.90 11.77
N ALA A 102 10.51 -3.02 11.71
CA ALA A 102 10.53 -3.92 10.56
C ALA A 102 10.08 -3.22 9.26
N GLN A 103 10.72 -3.59 8.17
CA GLN A 103 10.37 -3.19 6.81
C GLN A 103 9.71 -4.38 6.10
N PHE A 104 8.41 -4.33 5.89
CA PHE A 104 7.67 -5.35 5.17
C PHE A 104 7.65 -5.02 3.68
N VAL A 105 8.35 -5.80 2.88
CA VAL A 105 8.47 -5.63 1.43
C VAL A 105 7.69 -6.73 0.72
N PHE A 106 6.75 -6.32 -0.12
CA PHE A 106 5.87 -7.23 -0.82
C PHE A 106 6.29 -7.42 -2.29
N HIS A 107 6.15 -8.65 -2.79
CA HIS A 107 6.52 -9.06 -4.14
C HIS A 107 5.29 -9.53 -4.90
N GLY A 108 5.17 -9.07 -6.15
CA GLY A 108 4.00 -9.38 -6.97
C GLY A 108 2.78 -8.56 -6.57
N ARG A 109 1.58 -9.09 -6.80
CA ARG A 109 0.31 -8.41 -6.54
C ARG A 109 -0.36 -9.00 -5.30
N MET A 110 -0.15 -8.36 -4.17
CA MET A 110 -0.59 -8.83 -2.86
C MET A 110 -1.36 -7.76 -2.09
N LEU A 111 -2.27 -8.20 -1.22
CA LEU A 111 -2.75 -7.38 -0.11
C LEU A 111 -1.75 -7.49 1.04
N PRO A 112 -1.05 -6.42 1.41
CA PRO A 112 -0.01 -6.50 2.44
C PRO A 112 -0.53 -6.95 3.80
N VAL A 113 -1.49 -6.23 4.36
CA VAL A 113 -2.02 -6.50 5.71
C VAL A 113 -3.54 -6.44 5.70
N SER A 114 -4.18 -7.42 6.32
CA SER A 114 -5.60 -7.38 6.63
C SER A 114 -5.88 -7.67 8.09
N LEU A 115 -6.86 -6.98 8.67
CA LEU A 115 -7.43 -7.23 9.98
C LEU A 115 -8.94 -7.27 9.84
N LEU A 116 -9.56 -8.40 10.15
CA LEU A 116 -10.99 -8.61 9.95
C LEU A 116 -11.66 -9.21 11.19
N ARG A 117 -12.84 -8.70 11.53
CA ARG A 117 -13.69 -9.21 12.63
C ARG A 117 -12.91 -9.35 13.93
N SER A 118 -12.04 -8.39 14.19
CA SER A 118 -11.09 -8.40 15.31
C SER A 118 -11.44 -7.32 16.33
N GLU A 119 -11.01 -7.51 17.56
CA GLU A 119 -11.38 -6.63 18.67
C GLU A 119 -10.16 -6.27 19.53
N ASN A 120 -10.03 -4.98 19.87
CA ASN A 120 -8.95 -4.45 20.71
C ASN A 120 -7.55 -4.80 20.16
N CYS A 121 -7.36 -4.69 18.84
CA CYS A 121 -6.11 -5.03 18.19
C CYS A 121 -5.27 -3.79 17.88
N SER A 122 -3.95 -3.96 17.91
CA SER A 122 -2.98 -2.92 17.59
C SER A 122 -1.95 -3.42 16.58
N LEU A 123 -1.70 -2.64 15.54
CA LEU A 123 -0.60 -2.84 14.59
C LEU A 123 0.37 -1.67 14.75
N LYS A 124 1.66 -1.93 14.95
CA LYS A 124 2.59 -0.84 15.21
C LYS A 124 4.03 -1.08 14.78
N ASN A 125 4.75 0.05 14.60
CA ASN A 125 6.21 0.11 14.41
C ASN A 125 6.72 -0.67 13.19
N PHE A 126 6.12 -0.48 12.01
CA PHE A 126 6.63 -1.09 10.77
C PHE A 126 6.36 -0.21 9.54
N SER A 127 7.00 -0.55 8.44
CA SER A 127 6.70 0.04 7.15
C SER A 127 6.24 -1.01 6.13
N ILE A 128 5.46 -0.56 5.15
CA ILE A 128 4.96 -1.33 4.01
C ILE A 128 5.52 -0.72 2.74
N ASP A 129 6.11 -1.56 1.89
CA ASP A 129 6.51 -1.18 0.55
C ASP A 129 6.45 -2.37 -0.41
N PHE A 130 6.60 -2.11 -1.70
CA PHE A 130 6.70 -3.14 -2.73
C PHE A 130 8.07 -3.07 -3.40
N GLU A 131 8.65 -4.24 -3.69
CA GLU A 131 9.91 -4.32 -4.43
C GLU A 131 9.79 -3.70 -5.82
N ASN A 132 8.65 -3.93 -6.49
CA ASN A 132 8.34 -3.33 -7.77
C ASN A 132 6.95 -2.68 -7.73
N PRO A 133 6.83 -1.39 -7.47
CA PRO A 133 5.56 -0.67 -7.57
C PRO A 133 4.94 -0.83 -8.96
N HIS A 134 3.63 -1.06 -9.03
CA HIS A 134 2.87 -1.28 -10.29
C HIS A 134 2.59 0.03 -11.03
N ILE A 135 3.59 0.89 -11.11
CA ILE A 135 3.55 2.23 -11.70
C ILE A 135 4.78 2.41 -12.56
N ALA A 136 4.66 3.14 -13.67
CA ALA A 136 5.78 3.66 -14.40
C ALA A 136 5.94 5.16 -14.11
N GLN A 137 7.03 5.54 -13.49
CA GLN A 137 7.41 6.95 -13.34
C GLN A 137 8.28 7.37 -14.53
N ILE A 138 7.91 8.47 -15.17
CA ILE A 138 8.65 9.04 -16.29
C ILE A 138 8.92 10.53 -16.08
N LYS A 139 9.98 11.04 -16.71
CA LYS A 139 10.28 12.47 -16.75
C LYS A 139 10.10 12.98 -18.18
N ILE A 140 9.38 14.07 -18.34
CA ILE A 140 9.21 14.74 -19.63
C ILE A 140 10.50 15.45 -19.99
N LEU A 141 11.04 15.15 -21.17
CA LEU A 141 12.24 15.77 -21.72
C LEU A 141 11.91 16.83 -22.76
N GLU A 142 10.94 16.54 -23.62
CA GLU A 142 10.52 17.43 -24.71
C GLU A 142 9.01 17.33 -24.88
N ASN A 143 8.37 18.43 -25.24
CA ASN A 143 6.95 18.46 -25.60
C ASN A 143 6.74 19.48 -26.70
N THR A 144 6.47 19.01 -27.91
CA THR A 144 6.23 19.87 -29.07
C THR A 144 4.93 19.49 -29.78
N PRO A 145 4.20 20.48 -30.35
CA PRO A 145 2.98 20.19 -31.09
C PRO A 145 3.17 19.25 -32.30
N GLN A 146 4.34 19.28 -32.93
CA GLN A 146 4.67 18.49 -34.11
C GLN A 146 5.01 17.04 -33.75
N GLU A 147 5.92 16.84 -32.81
CA GLU A 147 6.50 15.52 -32.54
C GLU A 147 5.93 14.82 -31.29
N GLY A 148 5.09 15.52 -30.53
CA GLY A 148 4.52 15.01 -29.27
C GLY A 148 5.50 15.10 -28.10
N ILE A 149 5.39 14.17 -27.18
CA ILE A 149 6.19 14.11 -25.97
C ILE A 149 7.36 13.14 -26.14
N VAL A 150 8.55 13.58 -25.72
CA VAL A 150 9.69 12.70 -25.46
C VAL A 150 9.88 12.60 -23.94
N PHE A 151 9.99 11.38 -23.44
CA PHE A 151 10.14 11.13 -22.01
C PHE A 151 11.22 10.08 -21.70
N GLU A 152 11.69 10.08 -20.46
CA GLU A 152 12.63 9.11 -19.92
C GLU A 152 11.99 8.38 -18.74
N PRO A 153 11.88 7.03 -18.75
CA PRO A 153 11.48 6.27 -17.58
C PRO A 153 12.50 6.37 -16.45
N ALA A 154 12.05 6.45 -15.21
CA ALA A 154 12.92 6.42 -14.04
C ALA A 154 13.81 5.16 -14.04
N SER A 155 15.04 5.26 -13.52
CA SER A 155 16.06 4.20 -13.62
C SER A 155 15.58 2.83 -13.14
N TRP A 156 14.70 2.80 -12.14
CA TRP A 156 14.12 1.58 -11.55
C TRP A 156 12.96 1.00 -12.37
N VAL A 157 12.39 1.74 -13.35
CA VAL A 157 11.29 1.26 -14.20
C VAL A 157 11.83 0.31 -15.26
N LYS A 158 11.29 -0.91 -15.28
CA LYS A 158 11.48 -1.88 -16.34
C LYS A 158 10.39 -1.69 -17.39
N TYR A 159 10.76 -1.57 -18.65
CA TYR A 159 9.81 -1.31 -19.73
C TYR A 159 10.22 -2.01 -21.03
N ARG A 160 9.30 -2.01 -21.98
CA ARG A 160 9.51 -2.38 -23.38
C ARG A 160 8.55 -1.58 -24.26
N ILE A 161 8.88 -1.47 -25.53
CA ILE A 161 7.92 -1.05 -26.55
C ILE A 161 7.28 -2.34 -27.08
N ALA A 162 5.98 -2.51 -26.84
CA ALA A 162 5.24 -3.69 -27.26
C ALA A 162 5.10 -3.73 -28.80
N LYS A 163 4.67 -4.88 -29.37
CA LYS A 163 4.52 -5.08 -30.84
C LYS A 163 3.54 -4.09 -31.48
N ASP A 164 2.59 -3.58 -30.73
CA ASP A 164 1.61 -2.58 -31.14
C ASP A 164 2.13 -1.13 -30.97
N SER A 165 3.44 -0.96 -30.76
CA SER A 165 4.10 0.32 -30.53
C SER A 165 3.52 1.08 -29.34
N ILE A 166 3.22 0.38 -28.25
CA ILE A 166 2.77 0.95 -26.98
C ILE A 166 3.89 0.79 -25.93
N PHE A 167 4.16 1.85 -25.18
CA PHE A 167 5.02 1.77 -24.01
C PHE A 167 4.35 0.90 -22.94
N GLU A 168 5.06 -0.12 -22.50
CA GLU A 168 4.59 -1.09 -21.53
C GLU A 168 5.62 -1.25 -20.42
N ALA A 169 5.25 -0.96 -19.19
CA ALA A 169 6.08 -1.25 -18.03
C ALA A 169 5.74 -2.62 -17.44
N TYR A 170 6.71 -3.25 -16.80
CA TYR A 170 6.53 -4.55 -16.18
C TYR A 170 7.38 -4.74 -14.93
N GLY A 171 6.96 -5.66 -14.08
CA GLY A 171 7.65 -6.06 -12.86
C GLY A 171 7.33 -7.49 -12.47
N GLU A 172 7.43 -7.79 -11.19
CA GLU A 172 7.16 -9.13 -10.64
C GLU A 172 5.66 -9.46 -10.75
N GLY A 173 5.33 -10.38 -11.67
CA GLY A 173 3.96 -10.86 -11.84
C GLY A 173 2.98 -9.86 -12.48
N TRP A 174 3.46 -8.75 -13.05
CA TRP A 174 2.60 -7.76 -13.67
C TRP A 174 3.21 -7.14 -14.92
N THR A 175 2.31 -6.67 -15.79
CA THR A 175 2.62 -5.90 -16.99
C THR A 175 1.50 -4.91 -17.20
N LEU A 176 1.82 -3.63 -17.40
CA LEU A 176 0.85 -2.55 -17.56
C LEU A 176 1.10 -1.75 -18.83
N LYS A 177 0.03 -1.57 -19.62
CA LYS A 177 -0.11 -0.53 -20.64
C LYS A 177 -0.81 0.64 -19.98
N HIS A 178 -0.02 1.64 -19.59
CA HIS A 178 -0.53 2.77 -18.84
C HIS A 178 -1.38 3.67 -19.72
N SER A 179 -2.54 4.08 -19.21
CA SER A 179 -3.48 4.96 -19.92
C SER A 179 -3.66 6.32 -19.24
N TRP A 180 -3.34 6.39 -17.95
CA TRP A 180 -3.56 7.55 -17.09
C TRP A 180 -2.36 7.80 -16.19
N GLY A 181 -2.28 9.01 -15.66
CA GLY A 181 -1.21 9.36 -14.74
C GLY A 181 -1.50 10.63 -13.96
N ILE A 182 -0.65 10.88 -13.00
CA ILE A 182 -0.63 12.11 -12.20
C ILE A 182 0.69 12.82 -12.48
N ALA A 183 0.62 14.13 -12.70
CA ALA A 183 1.76 14.97 -12.97
C ALA A 183 2.29 15.63 -11.69
N PHE A 184 3.58 15.57 -11.50
CA PHE A 184 4.31 16.16 -10.39
C PHE A 184 5.34 17.17 -10.93
N ASP A 185 5.51 18.26 -10.22
CA ASP A 185 6.62 19.18 -10.43
C ASP A 185 7.95 18.48 -10.11
N GLY A 186 8.90 18.56 -11.05
CA GLY A 186 10.13 17.79 -10.99
C GLY A 186 11.10 18.20 -9.87
N ASP A 187 10.95 19.40 -9.34
CA ASP A 187 11.84 19.96 -8.31
C ASP A 187 11.22 19.81 -6.90
N THR A 188 9.93 20.06 -6.78
CA THR A 188 9.24 20.13 -5.47
C THR A 188 8.52 18.84 -5.09
N LYS A 189 8.33 17.91 -6.02
CA LYS A 189 7.49 16.71 -5.88
C LYS A 189 6.01 17.00 -5.57
N HIS A 190 5.56 18.25 -5.71
CA HIS A 190 4.15 18.58 -5.55
C HIS A 190 3.38 18.27 -6.82
N LEU A 191 2.07 18.09 -6.70
CA LEU A 191 1.17 17.96 -7.85
C LEU A 191 1.25 19.22 -8.72
N VAL A 192 1.29 19.06 -10.03
CA VAL A 192 1.22 20.19 -10.96
C VAL A 192 -0.14 20.83 -10.84
N TYR A 193 -0.15 22.15 -10.60
CA TYR A 193 -1.38 22.92 -10.42
C TYR A 193 -2.36 22.74 -11.58
N ASN A 194 -3.64 22.63 -11.25
CA ASN A 194 -4.73 22.48 -12.20
C ASN A 194 -4.58 21.27 -13.14
N THR A 195 -3.98 20.19 -12.64
CA THR A 195 -4.03 18.87 -13.25
C THR A 195 -4.81 17.93 -12.33
N SER A 196 -5.54 17.01 -12.93
CA SER A 196 -6.14 15.83 -12.30
C SER A 196 -5.56 14.60 -13.00
N ASP A 197 -6.30 13.52 -13.13
CA ASP A 197 -5.90 12.42 -14.00
C ASP A 197 -5.65 12.94 -15.43
N ILE A 198 -4.44 12.71 -15.92
CA ILE A 198 -4.04 13.04 -17.28
C ILE A 198 -4.00 11.79 -18.15
N GLY A 199 -4.42 11.90 -19.40
CA GLY A 199 -4.26 10.80 -20.35
C GLY A 199 -2.79 10.62 -20.73
N CYS A 200 -2.33 9.37 -20.81
CA CYS A 200 -0.99 9.00 -21.22
C CYS A 200 -1.01 8.15 -22.51
N PRO A 201 -1.38 8.74 -23.68
CA PRO A 201 -1.50 7.99 -24.93
C PRO A 201 -0.13 7.65 -25.53
N THR A 202 0.37 6.46 -25.23
CA THR A 202 1.68 6.01 -25.72
C THR A 202 1.62 5.19 -27.00
N LYS A 203 0.47 5.10 -27.68
CA LYS A 203 0.37 4.44 -29.00
C LYS A 203 1.28 5.12 -30.03
N GLY A 204 2.02 4.33 -30.80
CA GLY A 204 3.02 4.81 -31.72
C GLY A 204 4.37 5.16 -31.07
N ALA A 205 4.54 4.78 -29.81
CA ALA A 205 5.80 5.03 -29.11
C ALA A 205 6.97 4.32 -29.78
N SER A 206 8.13 4.97 -29.76
CA SER A 206 9.40 4.42 -30.22
C SER A 206 10.55 4.90 -29.32
N GLU A 207 11.51 4.03 -29.09
CA GLU A 207 12.75 4.39 -28.42
C GLU A 207 13.69 5.05 -29.43
N ILE A 208 13.95 6.34 -29.27
CA ILE A 208 14.75 7.14 -30.21
C ILE A 208 16.24 7.24 -29.80
N ALA A 209 16.54 6.93 -28.55
CA ALA A 209 17.86 6.77 -27.98
C ALA A 209 17.70 5.93 -26.69
N PRO A 210 18.77 5.36 -26.10
CA PRO A 210 18.66 4.57 -24.88
C PRO A 210 17.86 5.30 -23.79
N ARG A 211 16.75 4.70 -23.36
CA ARG A 211 15.77 5.22 -22.38
C ARG A 211 15.10 6.54 -22.78
N ARG A 212 15.17 6.97 -24.04
CA ARG A 212 14.44 8.14 -24.55
C ARG A 212 13.32 7.67 -25.46
N ILE A 213 12.10 7.79 -25.00
CA ILE A 213 10.90 7.30 -25.69
C ILE A 213 10.13 8.49 -26.25
N ARG A 214 9.84 8.47 -27.55
CA ARG A 214 8.92 9.40 -28.18
C ARG A 214 7.53 8.81 -28.25
N ALA A 215 6.52 9.56 -27.78
CA ALA A 215 5.09 9.28 -27.92
C ALA A 215 4.45 10.37 -28.81
N PRO A 216 4.35 10.17 -30.13
CA PRO A 216 4.00 11.21 -31.09
C PRO A 216 2.55 11.71 -30.96
N HIS A 217 1.68 10.88 -30.38
CA HIS A 217 0.27 11.22 -30.19
C HIS A 217 -0.04 11.79 -28.80
N TRP A 218 0.95 11.81 -27.92
CA TRP A 218 0.78 12.41 -26.58
C TRP A 218 1.07 13.92 -26.67
N LYS A 219 0.01 14.70 -26.52
CA LYS A 219 0.06 16.16 -26.63
C LYS A 219 -0.75 16.76 -25.49
N ASP A 220 -0.06 17.25 -24.49
CA ASP A 220 -0.66 17.94 -23.34
C ASP A 220 0.24 19.13 -22.97
N ALA A 221 -0.21 20.35 -23.29
CA ALA A 221 0.58 21.56 -23.09
C ALA A 221 0.94 21.84 -21.61
N ARG A 222 0.28 21.18 -20.67
CA ARG A 222 0.58 21.30 -19.23
C ARG A 222 1.86 20.55 -18.82
N LEU A 223 2.27 19.56 -19.63
CA LEU A 223 3.44 18.73 -19.36
C LEU A 223 4.71 19.38 -19.95
N VAL A 224 5.28 20.32 -19.21
CA VAL A 224 6.53 20.95 -19.59
C VAL A 224 7.75 20.07 -19.34
N PRO A 225 8.90 20.28 -20.04
CA PRO A 225 10.15 19.58 -19.71
C PRO A 225 10.50 19.71 -18.21
N GLY A 226 10.89 18.62 -17.62
CA GLY A 226 11.13 18.51 -16.17
C GLY A 226 9.97 17.92 -15.37
N THR A 227 8.71 18.03 -15.86
CA THR A 227 7.56 17.40 -15.23
C THR A 227 7.78 15.89 -15.08
N VAL A 228 7.44 15.35 -13.93
CA VAL A 228 7.43 13.90 -13.68
C VAL A 228 6.00 13.39 -13.70
N VAL A 229 5.76 12.28 -14.40
CA VAL A 229 4.43 11.68 -14.48
C VAL A 229 4.50 10.27 -13.89
N ALA A 230 3.69 10.02 -12.88
CA ALA A 230 3.42 8.67 -12.39
C ALA A 230 2.27 8.09 -13.21
N MET A 231 2.61 7.19 -14.13
CA MET A 231 1.66 6.54 -15.03
C MET A 231 1.07 5.30 -14.36
N ARG A 232 -0.25 5.22 -14.29
CA ARG A 232 -0.99 4.12 -13.64
C ARG A 232 -1.98 3.44 -14.58
N GLY A 233 -2.41 2.23 -14.21
CA GLY A 233 -3.60 1.58 -14.77
C GLY A 233 -4.87 2.01 -14.02
N TRP A 234 -6.02 1.48 -14.46
CA TRP A 234 -7.30 1.71 -13.77
C TRP A 234 -7.51 0.80 -12.56
N GLY A 235 -6.83 -0.34 -12.50
CA GLY A 235 -7.04 -1.34 -11.47
C GLY A 235 -6.58 -0.84 -10.09
N ARG A 236 -7.40 -1.11 -9.08
CA ARG A 236 -7.11 -0.92 -7.66
C ARG A 236 -7.32 -2.25 -6.94
N PRO A 237 -6.41 -3.24 -7.09
CA PRO A 237 -6.69 -4.61 -6.63
C PRO A 237 -6.74 -4.72 -5.11
N THR A 238 -5.88 -3.99 -4.38
CA THR A 238 -5.80 -4.06 -2.92
C THR A 238 -5.27 -2.76 -2.30
N PRO A 239 -5.73 -2.41 -1.09
CA PRO A 239 -5.07 -1.38 -0.27
C PRO A 239 -3.78 -1.92 0.36
N GLY A 240 -3.00 -1.04 1.00
CA GLY A 240 -1.86 -1.41 1.83
C GLY A 240 -2.28 -2.09 3.12
N ILE A 241 -3.30 -1.54 3.78
CA ILE A 241 -3.94 -2.13 4.97
C ILE A 241 -5.46 -2.17 4.76
N PHE A 242 -6.05 -3.33 5.03
CA PHE A 242 -7.50 -3.54 4.96
C PHE A 242 -8.06 -3.88 6.33
N LEU A 243 -8.96 -3.04 6.84
CA LEU A 243 -9.72 -3.26 8.07
C LEU A 243 -11.19 -3.52 7.72
N SER A 244 -11.80 -4.55 8.32
CA SER A 244 -13.21 -4.82 8.07
C SER A 244 -13.92 -5.46 9.26
N HIS A 245 -15.01 -4.82 9.71
CA HIS A 245 -15.82 -5.28 10.86
C HIS A 245 -15.00 -5.40 12.16
N ASP A 246 -14.04 -4.53 12.36
CA ASP A 246 -13.18 -4.50 13.55
C ASP A 246 -13.74 -3.53 14.59
N LEU A 247 -13.42 -3.78 15.86
CA LEU A 247 -13.75 -2.93 16.99
C LEU A 247 -12.50 -2.52 17.75
N ASN A 248 -12.33 -1.21 18.01
CA ASN A 248 -11.22 -0.64 18.77
C ASN A 248 -9.84 -0.99 18.17
N THR A 249 -9.59 -0.58 16.94
CA THR A 249 -8.32 -0.82 16.24
C THR A 249 -7.38 0.38 16.35
N THR A 250 -6.12 0.13 16.70
CA THR A 250 -5.06 1.14 16.73
C THR A 250 -3.98 0.82 15.70
N LEU A 251 -3.65 1.79 14.86
CA LEU A 251 -2.50 1.78 13.95
C LEU A 251 -1.52 2.85 14.43
N GLU A 252 -0.33 2.43 14.90
CA GLU A 252 0.63 3.32 15.55
C GLU A 252 2.01 3.25 14.88
N ASN A 253 2.58 4.40 14.53
CA ASN A 253 3.91 4.48 13.95
C ASN A 253 4.11 3.52 12.76
N ILE A 254 3.19 3.60 11.78
CA ILE A 254 3.21 2.80 10.55
C ILE A 254 3.47 3.74 9.37
N LYS A 255 4.31 3.30 8.43
CA LYS A 255 4.57 4.01 7.18
C LYS A 255 4.18 3.14 6.00
N VAL A 256 3.31 3.65 5.13
CA VAL A 256 2.99 3.02 3.85
C VAL A 256 3.68 3.82 2.74
N HIS A 257 4.71 3.22 2.15
CA HIS A 257 5.49 3.85 1.09
C HIS A 257 4.91 3.60 -0.30
N TYR A 258 4.16 2.52 -0.45
CA TYR A 258 3.42 2.21 -1.67
C TYR A 258 2.24 1.27 -1.39
N ALA A 259 1.15 1.48 -2.10
CA ALA A 259 0.04 0.53 -2.24
C ALA A 259 -0.60 0.66 -3.63
N GLU A 260 -1.10 -0.47 -4.18
CA GLU A 260 -1.72 -0.52 -5.52
C GLU A 260 -3.18 -0.02 -5.52
N GLY A 261 -3.68 0.39 -4.39
CA GLY A 261 -4.96 1.05 -4.16
C GLY A 261 -4.78 2.16 -3.12
N MET A 262 -5.58 2.14 -2.09
CA MET A 262 -5.49 3.06 -0.95
C MET A 262 -4.39 2.63 0.03
N GLY A 263 -3.83 3.55 0.80
CA GLY A 263 -2.86 3.22 1.84
C GLY A 263 -3.50 2.43 2.97
N LEU A 264 -4.62 2.93 3.47
CA LEU A 264 -5.51 2.27 4.42
C LEU A 264 -6.95 2.31 3.88
N LEU A 265 -7.62 1.18 3.86
CA LEU A 265 -9.07 1.14 3.73
C LEU A 265 -9.69 0.44 4.94
N ALA A 266 -10.59 1.13 5.62
CA ALA A 266 -11.42 0.58 6.67
C ALA A 266 -12.89 0.59 6.25
N GLN A 267 -13.56 -0.56 6.39
CA GLN A 267 -14.99 -0.65 6.12
C GLN A 267 -15.74 -1.32 7.28
N PHE A 268 -16.91 -0.78 7.62
CA PHE A 268 -17.80 -1.31 8.66
C PHE A 268 -17.14 -1.53 10.03
N SER A 269 -16.05 -0.84 10.29
CA SER A 269 -15.30 -0.94 11.56
C SER A 269 -15.68 0.18 12.51
N GLU A 270 -15.41 0.00 13.80
CA GLU A 270 -15.78 0.94 14.85
C GLU A 270 -14.60 1.31 15.73
N ASN A 271 -14.44 2.60 16.04
CA ASN A 271 -13.37 3.16 16.87
C ASN A 271 -11.97 2.85 16.31
N ILE A 272 -11.50 3.68 15.38
CA ILE A 272 -10.19 3.53 14.73
C ILE A 272 -9.29 4.68 15.16
N THR A 273 -8.10 4.35 15.64
CA THR A 273 -7.07 5.32 16.00
C THR A 273 -5.84 5.16 15.11
N LEU A 274 -5.46 6.25 14.45
CA LEU A 274 -4.23 6.39 13.68
C LEU A 274 -3.31 7.35 14.45
N GLU A 275 -2.22 6.82 15.03
CA GLU A 275 -1.22 7.62 15.72
C GLU A 275 0.12 7.50 14.96
N LYS A 276 0.63 8.61 14.44
CA LYS A 276 1.82 8.61 13.56
C LYS A 276 1.70 7.63 12.38
N PHE A 277 0.48 7.49 11.85
CA PHE A 277 0.25 6.73 10.63
C PHE A 277 0.58 7.61 9.43
N CYS A 278 1.48 7.14 8.57
CA CYS A 278 1.96 7.93 7.44
C CYS A 278 1.78 7.16 6.13
N VAL A 279 1.30 7.85 5.12
CA VAL A 279 1.45 7.46 3.72
C VAL A 279 2.44 8.45 3.12
N CYS A 280 3.68 8.02 2.95
CA CYS A 280 4.78 8.94 2.68
C CYS A 280 5.93 8.30 1.88
N LEU A 281 6.73 9.11 1.23
CA LEU A 281 7.99 8.69 0.60
C LEU A 281 8.98 8.18 1.66
N LYS A 282 10.01 7.46 1.25
CA LYS A 282 11.06 6.93 2.17
C LYS A 282 12.00 8.01 2.73
N GLY A 283 11.83 9.24 2.31
CA GLY A 283 12.65 10.39 2.65
C GLY A 283 12.97 11.22 1.43
N GLU A 284 13.82 12.22 1.56
CA GLU A 284 14.18 13.15 0.50
C GLU A 284 14.85 12.45 -0.69
N ASP A 285 15.66 11.43 -0.42
CA ASP A 285 16.39 10.65 -1.43
C ASP A 285 15.51 9.60 -2.14
N ASP A 286 14.23 9.43 -1.76
CA ASP A 286 13.35 8.50 -2.49
C ASP A 286 13.19 8.98 -3.94
N PRO A 287 13.57 8.17 -4.95
CA PRO A 287 13.45 8.57 -6.35
C PRO A 287 12.01 8.64 -6.84
N ARG A 288 11.06 8.19 -6.04
CA ARG A 288 9.63 8.22 -6.35
C ARG A 288 9.02 9.57 -6.01
N TYR A 289 7.97 9.91 -6.76
CA TYR A 289 7.15 11.10 -6.57
C TYR A 289 5.76 10.75 -6.04
N PHE A 290 5.46 9.48 -5.93
CA PHE A 290 4.16 8.95 -5.56
C PHE A 290 4.27 7.95 -4.40
N THR A 291 3.13 7.74 -3.73
CA THR A 291 2.93 6.69 -2.71
C THR A 291 1.81 5.74 -3.12
N THR A 292 0.54 6.07 -2.88
CA THR A 292 -0.61 5.20 -3.18
C THR A 292 -1.27 5.58 -4.52
N GLN A 293 -1.86 4.62 -5.21
CA GLN A 293 -2.58 4.88 -6.47
C GLN A 293 -3.95 5.52 -6.25
N ALA A 294 -4.42 5.59 -5.03
CA ALA A 294 -5.67 6.20 -4.60
C ALA A 294 -5.45 6.92 -3.26
N ASP A 295 -6.48 7.01 -2.42
CA ASP A 295 -6.45 7.76 -1.17
C ASP A 295 -5.34 7.26 -0.21
N ALA A 296 -4.82 8.15 0.61
CA ALA A 296 -3.94 7.71 1.69
C ALA A 296 -4.74 6.93 2.74
N THR A 297 -5.90 7.43 3.17
CA THR A 297 -6.79 6.74 4.10
C THR A 297 -8.26 6.87 3.68
N HIS A 298 -9.00 5.77 3.79
CA HIS A 298 -10.39 5.71 3.35
C HIS A 298 -11.26 4.93 4.34
N PHE A 299 -12.36 5.54 4.78
CA PHE A 299 -13.28 4.98 5.77
C PHE A 299 -14.68 4.89 5.17
N SER A 300 -15.15 3.67 4.91
CA SER A 300 -16.44 3.39 4.29
C SER A 300 -17.40 2.73 5.27
N GLY A 301 -18.51 3.39 5.61
CA GLY A 301 -19.51 2.84 6.52
C GLY A 301 -19.00 2.56 7.93
N CYS A 302 -17.91 3.17 8.34
CA CYS A 302 -17.38 3.08 9.71
C CYS A 302 -18.22 3.88 10.68
N LYS A 303 -18.14 3.53 11.97
CA LYS A 303 -18.86 4.21 13.04
C LYS A 303 -17.99 4.45 14.27
N GLY A 304 -18.57 5.09 15.28
CA GLY A 304 -17.83 5.48 16.49
C GLY A 304 -16.84 6.60 16.22
N LYS A 305 -15.69 6.56 16.86
CA LYS A 305 -14.65 7.60 16.75
C LYS A 305 -13.54 7.18 15.80
N ILE A 306 -13.27 8.01 14.79
CA ILE A 306 -12.08 7.91 13.94
C ILE A 306 -11.13 9.02 14.35
N THR A 307 -9.91 8.70 14.73
CA THR A 307 -8.88 9.63 15.17
C THR A 307 -7.65 9.49 14.32
N SER A 308 -7.13 10.59 13.77
CA SER A 308 -5.83 10.65 13.10
C SER A 308 -4.99 11.75 13.75
N CYS A 309 -3.86 11.37 14.35
CA CYS A 309 -2.94 12.27 15.03
C CYS A 309 -1.52 12.06 14.54
N ASN A 310 -0.78 13.16 14.37
CA ASN A 310 0.64 13.13 14.03
C ASN A 310 0.98 12.35 12.74
N GLY A 311 0.02 12.25 11.81
CA GLY A 311 0.19 11.58 10.52
C GLY A 311 0.82 12.48 9.46
N LEU A 312 1.35 11.86 8.41
CA LEU A 312 1.83 12.52 7.19
C LEU A 312 1.22 11.82 5.98
N TYR A 313 0.57 12.60 5.10
CA TYR A 313 -0.06 12.10 3.87
C TYR A 313 0.48 12.89 2.69
N GLU A 314 1.34 12.25 1.88
CA GLU A 314 2.00 12.87 0.73
C GLU A 314 2.13 11.91 -0.45
N GLY A 315 2.19 12.42 -1.65
CA GLY A 315 2.41 11.66 -2.86
C GLY A 315 1.30 10.67 -3.25
N MET A 316 0.17 10.64 -2.52
CA MET A 316 -1.02 9.88 -2.92
C MET A 316 -1.66 10.49 -4.16
N MET A 317 -2.36 9.66 -4.93
CA MET A 317 -2.97 10.09 -6.21
C MET A 317 -4.46 10.38 -6.07
N ASP A 318 -4.97 10.54 -4.87
CA ASP A 318 -6.35 10.90 -4.55
C ASP A 318 -6.39 11.58 -3.17
N ASP A 319 -7.45 11.40 -2.37
CA ASP A 319 -7.66 12.08 -1.10
C ASP A 319 -6.64 11.69 -0.01
N ALA A 320 -6.27 12.64 0.85
CA ALA A 320 -5.51 12.33 2.06
C ALA A 320 -6.35 11.55 3.08
N ILE A 321 -7.59 11.97 3.29
CA ILE A 321 -8.55 11.33 4.18
C ILE A 321 -9.94 11.40 3.53
N ASN A 322 -10.53 10.24 3.25
CA ASN A 322 -11.88 10.12 2.73
C ASN A 322 -12.77 9.39 3.74
N VAL A 323 -13.91 9.96 4.07
CA VAL A 323 -14.88 9.38 5.02
C VAL A 323 -16.28 9.47 4.43
N HIS A 324 -16.93 8.34 4.22
CA HIS A 324 -18.30 8.32 3.70
C HIS A 324 -19.12 7.14 4.24
N GLY A 325 -20.43 7.27 4.13
CA GLY A 325 -21.37 6.18 4.39
C GLY A 325 -21.44 5.18 3.23
N THR A 326 -22.16 4.10 3.42
CA THR A 326 -22.54 3.18 2.35
C THR A 326 -23.85 3.65 1.70
N TYR A 327 -23.89 3.57 0.37
CA TYR A 327 -25.10 3.90 -0.38
C TYR A 327 -25.87 2.63 -0.71
N LEU A 328 -27.15 2.63 -0.39
CA LEU A 328 -28.07 1.58 -0.83
C LEU A 328 -28.80 2.09 -2.08
N LYS A 329 -28.87 1.26 -3.09
CA LYS A 329 -29.76 1.52 -4.22
C LYS A 329 -31.18 1.15 -3.78
N VAL A 330 -32.05 2.14 -3.70
CA VAL A 330 -33.50 1.95 -3.46
C VAL A 330 -34.19 1.57 -4.75
#